data_0976f09c89bfc287631aeb7ac96c4f7b
#
_entry.id   0976f09c89bfc287631aeb7ac96c4f7b
#
_cell.length_a   1.000
_cell.length_b   1.000
_cell.length_c   1.000
_cell.angle_alpha   90.00
_cell.angle_beta   90.00
_cell.angle_gamma   90.00
#
_symmetry.space_group_name_H-M   'P 1'
#
loop_
_entity.id
_entity.type
_entity.pdbx_description
1 polymer ?
#
loop_
_entity_poly.entity_id
_entity_poly.type
_entity_poly.pdbx_seq_one_letter_code
_entity_poly.pdbx_strand_id
1 'polypeptide(L)'
;DPGVIWLAKKHCPSVPLHLSTQAHSVNGAAVAFWREAGVERINLARELGFKQIRALAEAFPGVDFEVFVHGAMCLALSGHCLLSAWVNNRPANQGRCTQPCRFEYRGLSLLVEEQKRSGEALWEIREGEAFSGFWAPQDLCLLRYVGCLADLGVRALKLEGRTKSGGYVAQIADVYRTALDRHARREAGGPDCG
;
A
#
# COMPACT_ATOMS: atom_id res chain seq x y z
N ASP A 1 14.07 7.92 1.47
CA ASP A 1 14.96 8.69 2.33
C ASP A 1 15.10 10.13 1.80
N PRO A 2 14.95 11.18 2.63
CA PRO A 2 15.05 12.59 2.20
C PRO A 2 16.41 12.95 1.59
N GLY A 3 17.50 12.38 2.11
CA GLY A 3 18.85 12.60 1.59
C GLY A 3 19.03 12.08 0.17
N VAL A 4 18.41 10.93 -0.14
CA VAL A 4 18.42 10.38 -1.51
C VAL A 4 17.66 11.28 -2.47
N ILE A 5 16.50 11.83 -2.05
CA ILE A 5 15.72 12.78 -2.85
C ILE A 5 16.52 14.05 -3.12
N TRP A 6 17.16 14.58 -2.09
CA TRP A 6 18.02 15.76 -2.21
C TRP A 6 19.20 15.52 -3.18
N LEU A 7 19.89 14.39 -3.07
CA LEU A 7 20.97 14.01 -3.98
C LEU A 7 20.48 13.81 -5.41
N ALA A 8 19.35 13.12 -5.60
CA ALA A 8 18.76 12.93 -6.92
C ALA A 8 18.41 14.27 -7.59
N LYS A 9 17.78 15.18 -6.86
CA LYS A 9 17.47 16.52 -7.36
C LYS A 9 18.73 17.32 -7.73
N LYS A 10 19.80 17.17 -6.95
CA LYS A 10 21.06 17.86 -7.18
C LYS A 10 21.84 17.33 -8.38
N HIS A 11 21.90 16.01 -8.55
CA HIS A 11 22.76 15.37 -9.54
C HIS A 11 22.03 14.88 -10.79
N CYS A 12 20.71 14.68 -10.71
CA CYS A 12 19.86 14.20 -11.80
C CYS A 12 18.56 15.02 -11.90
N PRO A 13 18.64 16.35 -12.10
CA PRO A 13 17.47 17.25 -12.02
C PRO A 13 16.40 17.00 -13.08
N SER A 14 16.73 16.31 -14.18
CA SER A 14 15.80 15.96 -15.26
C SER A 14 15.02 14.66 -15.00
N VAL A 15 15.38 13.91 -13.94
CA VAL A 15 14.70 12.65 -13.62
C VAL A 15 13.50 12.95 -12.72
N PRO A 16 12.26 12.55 -13.11
CA PRO A 16 11.09 12.74 -12.29
C PRO A 16 11.19 11.95 -11.00
N LEU A 17 10.89 12.58 -9.86
CA LEU A 17 11.01 11.99 -8.54
C LEU A 17 9.67 11.41 -8.11
N HIS A 18 9.63 10.11 -7.86
CA HIS A 18 8.48 9.40 -7.32
C HIS A 18 8.72 8.96 -5.89
N LEU A 19 7.83 9.37 -4.99
CA LEU A 19 7.92 9.06 -3.58
C LEU A 19 7.30 7.69 -3.26
N SER A 20 8.02 6.88 -2.55
CA SER A 20 7.50 5.58 -2.06
C SER A 20 6.46 5.78 -0.96
N THR A 21 5.52 4.84 -0.86
CA THR A 21 4.61 4.70 0.29
C THR A 21 5.36 4.61 1.64
N GLN A 22 6.62 4.22 1.62
CA GLN A 22 7.48 4.15 2.81
C GLN A 22 7.83 5.51 3.41
N ALA A 23 7.57 6.61 2.71
CA ALA A 23 7.65 7.96 3.25
C ALA A 23 6.42 8.33 4.10
N HIS A 24 5.43 7.44 4.18
CA HIS A 24 4.25 7.56 5.04
C HIS A 24 3.49 8.88 4.83
N SER A 25 3.21 9.24 3.59
CA SER A 25 2.44 10.45 3.26
C SER A 25 0.95 10.21 3.52
N VAL A 26 0.42 10.75 4.62
CA VAL A 26 -0.95 10.51 5.11
C VAL A 26 -1.79 11.78 5.24
N ASN A 27 -1.23 12.95 4.95
CA ASN A 27 -1.94 14.22 5.11
C ASN A 27 -1.43 15.29 4.15
N GLY A 28 -2.19 16.38 4.03
CA GLY A 28 -1.86 17.47 3.11
C GLY A 28 -0.53 18.18 3.41
N ALA A 29 -0.14 18.30 4.68
CA ALA A 29 1.14 18.91 5.04
C ALA A 29 2.32 18.08 4.53
N ALA A 30 2.24 16.74 4.63
CA ALA A 30 3.24 15.84 4.07
C ALA A 30 3.30 15.94 2.53
N VAL A 31 2.14 16.03 1.86
CA VAL A 31 2.06 16.21 0.41
C VAL A 31 2.69 17.53 0.00
N ALA A 32 2.37 18.63 0.68
CA ALA A 32 2.95 19.94 0.42
C ALA A 32 4.49 19.95 0.56
N PHE A 33 4.98 19.38 1.66
CA PHE A 33 6.41 19.25 1.92
C PHE A 33 7.16 18.52 0.79
N TRP A 34 6.65 17.36 0.37
CA TRP A 34 7.29 16.58 -0.68
C TRP A 34 7.21 17.25 -2.06
N ARG A 35 6.10 17.93 -2.33
CA ARG A 35 5.97 18.74 -3.55
C ARG A 35 7.00 19.87 -3.59
N GLU A 36 7.19 20.61 -2.49
CA GLU A 36 8.23 21.64 -2.37
C GLU A 36 9.63 21.05 -2.53
N ALA A 37 9.85 19.82 -2.04
CA ALA A 37 11.08 19.08 -2.25
C ALA A 37 11.29 18.64 -3.72
N GLY A 38 10.32 18.87 -4.62
CA GLY A 38 10.39 18.56 -6.04
C GLY A 38 9.97 17.13 -6.41
N VAL A 39 9.18 16.49 -5.55
CA VAL A 39 8.55 15.20 -5.87
C VAL A 39 7.33 15.44 -6.76
N GLU A 40 7.24 14.70 -7.86
CA GLU A 40 6.16 14.80 -8.85
C GLU A 40 5.04 13.79 -8.60
N ARG A 41 5.39 12.55 -8.20
CA ARG A 41 4.42 11.51 -7.88
C ARG A 41 4.57 11.04 -6.45
N ILE A 42 3.45 10.92 -5.74
CA ILE A 42 3.40 10.43 -4.36
C ILE A 42 2.59 9.14 -4.32
N ASN A 43 3.25 8.04 -3.95
CA ASN A 43 2.57 6.81 -3.60
C ASN A 43 2.04 6.94 -2.17
N LEU A 44 0.73 7.11 -2.05
CA LEU A 44 0.04 7.34 -0.79
C LEU A 44 0.19 6.14 0.15
N ALA A 45 0.14 6.40 1.43
CA ALA A 45 0.17 5.36 2.45
C ALA A 45 -1.10 4.49 2.36
N ARG A 46 -0.96 3.19 2.63
CA ARG A 46 -2.05 2.20 2.55
C ARG A 46 -3.10 2.37 3.64
N GLU A 47 -2.79 3.14 4.65
CA GLU A 47 -3.64 3.46 5.80
C GLU A 47 -4.73 4.48 5.46
N LEU A 48 -4.62 5.15 4.32
CA LEU A 48 -5.60 6.15 3.88
C LEU A 48 -6.87 5.48 3.38
N GLY A 49 -8.00 5.89 3.97
CA GLY A 49 -9.32 5.56 3.45
C GLY A 49 -9.70 6.41 2.24
N PHE A 50 -10.75 6.00 1.53
CA PHE A 50 -11.19 6.64 0.29
C PHE A 50 -11.49 8.15 0.47
N LYS A 51 -12.14 8.55 1.58
CA LYS A 51 -12.43 9.97 1.89
C LYS A 51 -11.16 10.81 2.01
N GLN A 52 -10.11 10.26 2.59
CA GLN A 52 -8.83 10.95 2.74
C GLN A 52 -8.10 11.07 1.40
N ILE A 53 -8.13 10.03 0.57
CA ILE A 53 -7.57 10.06 -0.79
C ILE A 53 -8.28 11.13 -1.61
N ARG A 54 -9.62 11.19 -1.56
CA ARG A 54 -10.43 12.23 -2.22
C ARG A 54 -10.00 13.62 -1.78
N ALA A 55 -9.94 13.87 -0.47
CA ALA A 55 -9.57 15.17 0.06
C ALA A 55 -8.16 15.62 -0.38
N LEU A 56 -7.21 14.68 -0.47
CA LEU A 56 -5.87 14.97 -0.98
C LEU A 56 -5.87 15.26 -2.48
N ALA A 57 -6.59 14.49 -3.28
CA ALA A 57 -6.67 14.68 -4.72
C ALA A 57 -7.31 16.04 -5.07
N GLU A 58 -8.36 16.43 -4.36
CA GLU A 58 -9.04 17.72 -4.52
C GLU A 58 -8.16 18.89 -4.07
N ALA A 59 -7.42 18.75 -2.96
CA ALA A 59 -6.57 19.80 -2.43
C ALA A 59 -5.27 20.00 -3.23
N PHE A 60 -4.80 18.96 -3.95
CA PHE A 60 -3.52 18.99 -4.69
C PHE A 60 -3.68 18.47 -6.13
N PRO A 61 -4.47 19.14 -6.98
CA PRO A 61 -4.79 18.65 -8.34
C PRO A 61 -3.57 18.57 -9.27
N GLY A 62 -2.45 19.20 -8.90
CA GLY A 62 -1.20 19.17 -9.67
C GLY A 62 -0.21 18.10 -9.22
N VAL A 63 -0.57 17.24 -8.24
CA VAL A 63 0.27 16.13 -7.77
C VAL A 63 -0.19 14.83 -8.37
N ASP A 64 0.72 14.05 -8.94
CA ASP A 64 0.43 12.70 -9.38
C ASP A 64 0.32 11.77 -8.17
N PHE A 65 -0.89 11.32 -7.84
CA PHE A 65 -1.08 10.32 -6.80
C PHE A 65 -1.05 8.91 -7.36
N GLU A 66 -0.32 8.04 -6.66
CA GLU A 66 -0.30 6.59 -6.85
C GLU A 66 -0.93 5.92 -5.63
N VAL A 67 -1.84 4.97 -5.85
CA VAL A 67 -2.60 4.29 -4.79
C VAL A 67 -2.49 2.78 -4.95
N PHE A 68 -2.22 2.07 -3.85
CA PHE A 68 -2.33 0.62 -3.86
C PHE A 68 -3.78 0.19 -4.00
N VAL A 69 -4.06 -0.69 -4.95
CA VAL A 69 -5.42 -1.17 -5.24
C VAL A 69 -5.57 -2.68 -5.16
N HIS A 70 -4.45 -3.41 -5.14
CA HIS A 70 -4.49 -4.87 -5.09
C HIS A 70 -3.28 -5.47 -4.39
N GLY A 71 -3.51 -6.60 -3.71
CA GLY A 71 -2.50 -7.47 -3.15
C GLY A 71 -2.23 -7.25 -1.67
N ALA A 72 -1.05 -7.66 -1.23
CA ALA A 72 -0.72 -7.76 0.18
C ALA A 72 -0.76 -6.43 0.92
N MET A 73 -1.57 -6.36 1.97
CA MET A 73 -1.53 -5.28 2.96
C MET A 73 -0.39 -5.52 3.96
N CYS A 74 0.20 -4.43 4.48
CA CYS A 74 1.20 -4.52 5.53
C CYS A 74 0.54 -4.73 6.90
N LEU A 75 1.19 -5.52 7.75
CA LEU A 75 0.83 -5.67 9.17
C LEU A 75 1.04 -4.37 9.95
N ALA A 76 2.08 -3.62 9.59
CA ALA A 76 2.48 -2.38 10.26
C ALA A 76 2.27 -1.17 9.32
N LEU A 77 2.39 0.03 9.88
CA LEU A 77 2.40 1.27 9.11
C LEU A 77 3.41 1.20 7.98
N SER A 78 3.09 1.80 6.86
CA SER A 78 3.89 1.77 5.63
C SER A 78 5.34 2.19 5.89
N GLY A 79 6.29 1.27 5.64
CA GLY A 79 7.73 1.49 5.85
C GLY A 79 8.25 1.34 7.28
N HIS A 80 7.39 1.14 8.27
CA HIS A 80 7.77 1.08 9.70
C HIS A 80 7.72 -0.34 10.30
N CYS A 81 7.90 -1.37 9.48
CA CYS A 81 7.90 -2.76 9.93
C CYS A 81 9.32 -3.28 10.15
N LEU A 82 9.59 -3.80 11.34
CA LEU A 82 10.86 -4.44 11.69
C LEU A 82 10.85 -5.96 11.49
N LEU A 83 9.71 -6.58 11.28
CA LEU A 83 9.57 -8.03 11.25
C LEU A 83 10.51 -8.70 10.22
N SER A 84 10.57 -8.16 8.99
CA SER A 84 11.44 -8.71 7.95
C SER A 84 12.93 -8.48 8.21
N ALA A 85 13.29 -7.41 8.91
CA ALA A 85 14.67 -7.19 9.36
C ALA A 85 15.05 -8.19 10.44
N TRP A 86 14.15 -8.42 11.40
CA TRP A 86 14.38 -9.33 12.52
C TRP A 86 14.45 -10.79 12.07
N VAL A 87 13.51 -11.25 11.24
CA VAL A 87 13.44 -12.67 10.83
C VAL A 87 14.51 -13.01 9.78
N ASN A 88 14.74 -12.13 8.80
CA ASN A 88 15.50 -12.44 7.59
C ASN A 88 16.66 -11.45 7.32
N ASN A 89 16.96 -10.55 8.24
CA ASN A 89 17.94 -9.47 8.05
C ASN A 89 17.69 -8.67 6.75
N ARG A 90 16.40 -8.44 6.42
CA ARG A 90 15.95 -7.74 5.21
C ARG A 90 15.02 -6.57 5.58
N PRO A 91 15.57 -5.36 5.81
CA PRO A 91 14.80 -4.21 6.27
C PRO A 91 13.72 -3.78 5.28
N ALA A 92 12.50 -3.62 5.76
CA ALA A 92 11.36 -3.19 4.94
C ALA A 92 11.49 -1.75 4.44
N ASN A 93 12.08 -0.86 5.25
CA ASN A 93 12.32 0.54 4.90
C ASN A 93 13.34 0.74 3.77
N GLN A 94 14.09 -0.30 3.43
CA GLN A 94 14.99 -0.33 2.26
C GLN A 94 14.36 -1.00 1.04
N GLY A 95 13.05 -1.27 1.05
CA GLY A 95 12.37 -1.99 -0.02
C GLY A 95 12.70 -3.49 -0.08
N ARG A 96 13.37 -4.06 0.92
CA ARG A 96 13.89 -5.44 0.93
C ARG A 96 12.99 -6.43 1.68
N CYS A 97 11.76 -6.06 2.02
CA CYS A 97 10.84 -6.90 2.76
C CYS A 97 10.59 -8.25 2.04
N THR A 98 10.70 -9.34 2.79
CA THR A 98 10.39 -10.71 2.33
C THR A 98 8.99 -11.17 2.69
N GLN A 99 8.18 -10.28 3.28
CA GLN A 99 6.81 -10.55 3.73
C GLN A 99 6.69 -11.71 4.73
N PRO A 100 7.52 -11.78 5.80
CA PRO A 100 7.45 -12.88 6.76
C PRO A 100 6.11 -12.94 7.51
N CYS A 101 5.37 -11.83 7.60
CA CYS A 101 4.00 -11.84 8.13
C CYS A 101 3.04 -12.74 7.35
N ARG A 102 3.43 -13.23 6.17
CA ARG A 102 2.64 -14.12 5.30
C ARG A 102 3.24 -15.51 5.17
N PHE A 103 4.29 -15.81 5.93
CA PHE A 103 4.83 -17.16 5.98
C PHE A 103 3.85 -18.09 6.72
N GLU A 104 3.92 -19.34 6.37
CA GLU A 104 3.22 -20.40 7.08
C GLU A 104 3.94 -20.69 8.39
N TYR A 105 3.23 -20.57 9.50
CA TYR A 105 3.75 -20.84 10.83
C TYR A 105 2.96 -21.98 11.46
N ARG A 106 3.65 -22.87 12.16
CA ARG A 106 3.04 -23.90 12.99
C ARG A 106 3.13 -23.47 14.46
N GLY A 107 1.98 -23.26 15.10
CA GLY A 107 1.90 -23.04 16.53
C GLY A 107 2.17 -24.33 17.29
N LEU A 108 3.15 -24.30 18.20
CA LEU A 108 3.43 -25.46 19.08
C LEU A 108 2.71 -25.36 20.42
N SER A 109 2.44 -24.21 20.92
CA SER A 109 1.45 -23.69 21.88
C SER A 109 1.79 -22.24 22.18
N LEU A 110 0.85 -21.33 22.02
CA LEU A 110 1.03 -19.94 22.42
C LEU A 110 -0.30 -19.40 22.91
N LEU A 111 -0.45 -19.32 24.24
CA LEU A 111 -1.44 -18.45 24.87
C LEU A 111 -0.66 -17.18 25.28
N VAL A 112 -0.97 -16.05 24.66
CA VAL A 112 -0.42 -14.75 25.05
C VAL A 112 -1.54 -13.95 25.68
N GLU A 113 -1.42 -13.72 26.99
CA GLU A 113 -2.28 -12.83 27.75
C GLU A 113 -1.50 -11.57 28.12
N GLU A 114 -2.08 -10.41 27.88
CA GLU A 114 -1.51 -9.17 28.37
C GLU A 114 -1.85 -9.02 29.87
N GLN A 115 -0.83 -9.02 30.73
CA GLN A 115 -1.01 -9.00 32.19
C GLN A 115 -1.81 -7.82 32.75
N LYS A 116 -1.83 -6.68 32.02
CA LYS A 116 -2.58 -5.49 32.43
C LYS A 116 -4.05 -5.51 31.99
N ARG A 117 -4.41 -6.39 31.09
CA ARG A 117 -5.76 -6.60 30.55
C ARG A 117 -6.10 -8.08 30.56
N SER A 118 -5.91 -8.71 31.73
CA SER A 118 -6.22 -10.12 31.93
C SER A 118 -7.69 -10.41 31.64
N GLY A 119 -7.94 -11.48 30.89
CA GLY A 119 -9.28 -11.89 30.47
C GLY A 119 -9.71 -11.43 29.08
N GLU A 120 -8.95 -10.56 28.41
CA GLU A 120 -9.11 -10.28 26.99
C GLU A 120 -8.10 -11.05 26.17
N ALA A 121 -8.54 -12.07 25.43
CA ALA A 121 -7.68 -12.75 24.46
C ALA A 121 -7.32 -11.77 23.34
N LEU A 122 -6.09 -11.25 23.33
CA LEU A 122 -5.61 -10.31 22.33
C LEU A 122 -5.40 -10.96 20.95
N TRP A 123 -5.33 -12.29 20.89
CA TRP A 123 -5.03 -13.04 19.66
C TRP A 123 -5.77 -14.37 19.64
N GLU A 124 -6.74 -14.49 18.75
CA GLU A 124 -7.29 -15.78 18.38
C GLU A 124 -6.47 -16.35 17.21
N ILE A 125 -5.77 -17.46 17.47
CA ILE A 125 -5.08 -18.21 16.43
C ILE A 125 -6.12 -19.07 15.74
N ARG A 126 -6.48 -18.73 14.50
CA ARG A 126 -7.27 -19.63 13.66
C ARG A 126 -6.32 -20.63 13.01
N GLU A 127 -6.37 -21.84 13.50
CA GLU A 127 -5.66 -22.99 12.93
C GLU A 127 -6.41 -23.45 11.68
N GLY A 128 -5.72 -23.50 10.52
CA GLY A 128 -6.07 -24.38 9.43
C GLY A 128 -5.45 -25.75 9.68
N GLU A 129 -5.87 -26.78 8.97
CA GLU A 129 -5.39 -28.17 9.18
C GLU A 129 -3.87 -28.32 9.01
N ALA A 130 -3.19 -27.41 8.33
CA ALA A 130 -1.76 -27.48 8.02
C ALA A 130 -0.91 -26.31 8.52
N PHE A 131 -1.47 -25.11 8.69
CA PHE A 131 -0.72 -23.89 9.07
C PHE A 131 -1.63 -22.83 9.68
N SER A 132 -1.00 -21.86 10.38
CA SER A 132 -1.68 -20.70 10.97
C SER A 132 -1.13 -19.39 10.41
N GLY A 133 -2.00 -18.54 9.92
CA GLY A 133 -1.67 -17.20 9.44
C GLY A 133 -1.72 -16.15 10.56
N PHE A 134 -0.71 -16.12 11.43
CA PHE A 134 -0.71 -15.26 12.64
C PHE A 134 -0.77 -13.75 12.37
N TRP A 135 -0.16 -13.31 11.28
CA TRP A 135 0.16 -11.90 11.05
C TRP A 135 -0.38 -11.36 9.74
N ALA A 136 -1.03 -12.21 8.94
CA ALA A 136 -1.44 -11.83 7.60
C ALA A 136 -2.78 -11.08 7.61
N PRO A 137 -2.81 -9.76 7.37
CA PRO A 137 -4.05 -9.08 7.07
C PRO A 137 -4.61 -9.58 5.73
N GLN A 138 -5.90 -9.38 5.51
CA GLN A 138 -6.54 -9.71 4.24
C GLN A 138 -5.87 -8.94 3.09
N ASP A 139 -5.85 -9.54 1.89
CA ASP A 139 -5.38 -8.86 0.70
C ASP A 139 -6.35 -7.75 0.29
N LEU A 140 -5.79 -6.63 -0.13
CA LEU A 140 -6.55 -5.51 -0.67
C LEU A 140 -7.12 -5.88 -2.05
N CYS A 141 -8.37 -5.49 -2.31
CA CYS A 141 -8.95 -5.54 -3.64
C CYS A 141 -9.92 -4.36 -3.84
N LEU A 142 -9.45 -3.32 -4.53
CA LEU A 142 -10.23 -2.13 -4.84
C LEU A 142 -10.76 -2.12 -6.28
N LEU A 143 -10.93 -3.29 -6.90
CA LEU A 143 -11.38 -3.40 -8.29
C LEU A 143 -12.71 -2.66 -8.53
N ARG A 144 -13.63 -2.69 -7.56
CA ARG A 144 -14.93 -2.01 -7.64
C ARG A 144 -14.81 -0.48 -7.67
N TYR A 145 -13.72 0.06 -7.16
CA TYR A 145 -13.50 1.50 -6.97
C TYR A 145 -12.54 2.11 -8.00
N VAL A 146 -12.11 1.33 -8.99
CA VAL A 146 -11.16 1.78 -10.03
C VAL A 146 -11.68 3.00 -10.78
N GLY A 147 -12.97 3.00 -11.17
CA GLY A 147 -13.61 4.14 -11.80
C GLY A 147 -13.58 5.40 -10.92
N CYS A 148 -13.96 5.25 -9.66
CA CYS A 148 -13.95 6.36 -8.70
C CYS A 148 -12.54 6.94 -8.48
N LEU A 149 -11.51 6.09 -8.42
CA LEU A 149 -10.13 6.56 -8.31
C LEU A 149 -9.67 7.30 -9.56
N ALA A 150 -10.06 6.83 -10.74
CA ALA A 150 -9.79 7.51 -12.00
C ALA A 150 -10.47 8.89 -12.08
N ASP A 151 -11.75 8.98 -11.69
CA ASP A 151 -12.53 10.22 -11.66
C ASP A 151 -11.97 11.24 -10.66
N LEU A 152 -11.37 10.78 -9.57
CA LEU A 152 -10.65 11.63 -8.62
C LEU A 152 -9.30 12.14 -9.14
N GLY A 153 -8.87 11.71 -10.31
CA GLY A 153 -7.58 12.11 -10.89
C GLY A 153 -6.39 11.36 -10.32
N VAL A 154 -6.59 10.20 -9.67
CA VAL A 154 -5.49 9.30 -9.32
C VAL A 154 -4.80 8.80 -10.59
N ARG A 155 -3.51 9.09 -10.74
CA ARG A 155 -2.77 8.85 -11.98
C ARG A 155 -2.19 7.45 -12.11
N ALA A 156 -1.98 6.75 -11.00
CA ALA A 156 -1.39 5.43 -11.02
C ALA A 156 -2.05 4.49 -10.01
N LEU A 157 -2.38 3.28 -10.46
CA LEU A 157 -2.88 2.20 -9.63
C LEU A 157 -1.76 1.18 -9.41
N LYS A 158 -1.43 0.93 -8.15
CA LYS A 158 -0.33 0.02 -7.80
C LYS A 158 -0.84 -1.36 -7.41
N LEU A 159 -0.34 -2.37 -8.12
CA LEU A 159 -0.59 -3.78 -7.85
C LEU A 159 0.60 -4.35 -7.07
N GLU A 160 0.34 -5.01 -5.96
CA GLU A 160 1.36 -5.72 -5.19
C GLU A 160 1.34 -7.20 -5.58
N GLY A 161 2.50 -7.74 -5.94
CA GLY A 161 2.66 -9.13 -6.39
C GLY A 161 4.07 -9.67 -6.18
N ARG A 162 4.87 -9.11 -5.27
CA ARG A 162 6.28 -9.44 -5.04
C ARG A 162 6.54 -10.94 -4.81
N THR A 163 5.66 -11.60 -4.06
CA THR A 163 5.77 -13.04 -3.74
C THR A 163 4.87 -13.92 -4.59
N LYS A 164 4.20 -13.33 -5.58
CA LYS A 164 3.27 -14.05 -6.47
C LYS A 164 3.97 -14.47 -7.76
N SER A 165 3.36 -15.44 -8.47
CA SER A 165 3.86 -15.87 -9.76
C SER A 165 3.66 -14.79 -10.85
N GLY A 166 4.46 -14.86 -11.93
CA GLY A 166 4.28 -13.96 -13.08
C GLY A 166 2.89 -14.09 -13.72
N GLY A 167 2.33 -15.31 -13.77
CA GLY A 167 0.97 -15.55 -14.26
C GLY A 167 -0.09 -14.84 -13.41
N TYR A 168 0.03 -14.85 -12.07
CA TYR A 168 -0.85 -14.09 -11.20
C TYR A 168 -0.78 -12.59 -11.49
N VAL A 169 0.44 -12.04 -11.59
CA VAL A 169 0.62 -10.60 -11.85
C VAL A 169 0.02 -10.21 -13.20
N ALA A 170 0.22 -11.03 -14.24
CA ALA A 170 -0.35 -10.79 -15.55
C ALA A 170 -1.89 -10.79 -15.53
N GLN A 171 -2.51 -11.77 -14.88
CA GLN A 171 -3.97 -11.83 -14.76
C GLN A 171 -4.55 -10.63 -14.01
N ILE A 172 -3.94 -10.24 -12.88
CA ILE A 172 -4.41 -9.10 -12.11
C ILE A 172 -4.24 -7.80 -12.90
N ALA A 173 -3.12 -7.62 -13.60
CA ALA A 173 -2.89 -6.45 -14.45
C ALA A 173 -3.94 -6.35 -15.57
N ASP A 174 -4.27 -7.47 -16.22
CA ASP A 174 -5.29 -7.54 -17.26
C ASP A 174 -6.69 -7.18 -16.74
N VAL A 175 -7.07 -7.71 -15.57
CA VAL A 175 -8.35 -7.40 -14.92
C VAL A 175 -8.46 -5.91 -14.62
N TYR A 176 -7.43 -5.29 -14.02
CA TYR A 176 -7.44 -3.86 -13.71
C TYR A 176 -7.39 -3.00 -14.96
N ARG A 177 -6.63 -3.41 -16.00
CA ARG A 177 -6.60 -2.73 -17.29
C ARG A 177 -7.99 -2.75 -17.94
N THR A 178 -8.61 -3.93 -17.96
CA THR A 178 -9.99 -4.10 -18.50
C THR A 178 -11.00 -3.23 -17.76
N ALA A 179 -10.90 -3.13 -16.43
CA ALA A 179 -11.78 -2.29 -15.63
C ALA A 179 -11.62 -0.79 -15.98
N LEU A 180 -10.38 -0.31 -16.11
CA LEU A 180 -10.08 1.07 -16.53
C LEU A 180 -10.61 1.35 -17.95
N ASP A 181 -10.40 0.42 -18.90
CA ASP A 181 -10.85 0.59 -20.28
C ASP A 181 -12.38 0.61 -20.39
N ARG A 182 -13.06 -0.21 -19.57
CA ARG A 182 -14.51 -0.17 -19.46
C ARG A 182 -15.01 1.14 -18.86
N HIS A 183 -14.34 1.65 -17.84
CA HIS A 183 -14.69 2.93 -17.22
C HIS A 183 -14.52 4.07 -18.23
N ALA A 184 -13.39 4.14 -18.93
CA ALA A 184 -13.13 5.17 -19.95
C ALA A 184 -14.11 5.16 -21.13
N ARG A 185 -14.73 3.99 -21.45
CA ARG A 185 -15.76 3.86 -22.49
C ARG A 185 -17.17 4.17 -22.00
N ARG A 186 -17.41 4.27 -20.70
CA ARG A 186 -18.71 4.65 -20.14
C ARG A 186 -18.83 6.16 -20.17
N GLU A 187 -19.67 6.66 -21.03
CA GLU A 187 -20.18 8.02 -20.87
C GLU A 187 -20.86 8.13 -19.49
N ALA A 188 -20.50 9.16 -18.73
CA ALA A 188 -21.05 9.66 -17.49
C ALA A 188 -22.30 8.94 -16.94
N GLY A 189 -22.14 8.01 -16.04
CA GLY A 189 -23.23 7.23 -15.43
C GLY A 189 -22.72 6.12 -14.49
N GLY A 190 -21.53 6.28 -13.94
CA GLY A 190 -20.93 5.34 -13.00
C GLY A 190 -21.56 5.39 -11.60
N PRO A 191 -21.36 4.34 -10.77
CA PRO A 191 -21.86 4.32 -9.41
C PRO A 191 -21.32 5.52 -8.63
N ASP A 192 -22.22 6.13 -7.85
CA ASP A 192 -21.89 7.23 -6.96
C ASP A 192 -20.77 6.83 -6.01
N CYS A 193 -19.69 7.61 -6.01
CA CYS A 193 -18.52 7.40 -5.16
C CYS A 193 -18.71 8.01 -3.76
N GLY A 194 -19.96 8.00 -3.25
CA GLY A 194 -20.40 8.56 -1.98
C GLY A 194 -19.64 8.10 -0.74
#